data_bb617688377730081e479108f656009b
#
_entry.id   bb617688377730081e479108f656009b
#
_cell.length_a   1.000
_cell.length_b   1.000
_cell.length_c   1.000
_cell.angle_alpha   90.00
_cell.angle_beta   90.00
_cell.angle_gamma   90.00
#
_symmetry.space_group_name_H-M   'P 1'
#
loop_
_entity.id
_entity.type
_entity.pdbx_description
1 polymer ?
#
loop_
_entity_poly.entity_id
_entity_poly.type
_entity_poly.pdbx_seq_one_letter_code
_entity_poly.pdbx_strand_id
1 'polypeptide(L)'
;MKKRLLLIPVTAIAVIAGIWTQKPVTAKAADDFVIVLDPGHDATHVGARGYGLKEEELNMKIALSCKAELEKYDGVKVYLTHPTIDCGLPGSSTRECLYSRPDYAKSVGASLYVSLHNNAGMDTSGHEVYYPNANYIPEFNVEGAALAQCISDKLSDIGINDRGIHTRDSNGDEVDETNWYNDGSRADYYAVIRGSKKNGFIGLIVEHAYISNANDASLLGDDNMLALMGQADAHGIAEYYGFAKKNGIIYSNDRWGMYNDGELQSDYNGLSSNNNGWWKITNGYVDFDYTGIVYDENNGWWYVKDGAVQFGYNGLKYNENGWWKITNGYVDFEYTGVAYGEESGWWYVK
;
A
#
# COMPACT_ATOMS: atom_id res chain seq x y z
N MET A 1 6.26 47.95 46.92
CA MET A 1 6.07 46.65 46.21
C MET A 1 6.17 46.95 44.71
N LYS A 2 7.32 46.54 44.11
CA LYS A 2 7.56 46.76 42.67
C LYS A 2 7.01 45.54 41.87
N LYS A 3 5.99 45.78 41.04
CA LYS A 3 5.48 44.79 40.09
C LYS A 3 6.49 44.64 38.92
N ARG A 4 7.08 43.47 38.76
CA ARG A 4 7.87 43.14 37.57
C ARG A 4 6.94 42.68 36.47
N LEU A 5 6.97 43.39 35.37
CA LEU A 5 6.32 43.02 34.08
C LEU A 5 7.25 41.99 33.41
N LEU A 6 6.73 40.79 33.15
CA LEU A 6 7.42 39.79 32.39
C LEU A 6 7.09 40.03 30.89
N LEU A 7 8.08 40.48 30.14
CA LEU A 7 7.99 40.54 28.66
C LEU A 7 8.27 39.19 28.10
N ILE A 8 7.27 38.60 27.44
CA ILE A 8 7.42 37.41 26.60
C ILE A 8 7.85 37.88 25.21
N PRO A 9 8.95 37.38 24.61
CA PRO A 9 9.31 37.76 23.25
C PRO A 9 8.38 37.07 22.26
N VAL A 10 7.60 37.87 21.52
CA VAL A 10 6.90 37.41 20.33
C VAL A 10 7.93 37.26 19.22
N THR A 11 8.26 36.02 18.87
CA THR A 11 9.10 35.70 17.70
C THR A 11 8.24 35.99 16.45
N ALA A 12 8.54 37.04 15.74
CA ALA A 12 7.95 37.33 14.44
C ALA A 12 8.47 36.30 13.42
N ILE A 13 7.59 35.42 12.96
CA ILE A 13 7.84 34.58 11.80
C ILE A 13 7.71 35.50 10.56
N ALA A 14 8.82 35.76 9.90
CA ALA A 14 8.84 36.46 8.62
C ALA A 14 8.21 35.55 7.55
N VAL A 15 6.97 35.84 7.16
CA VAL A 15 6.31 35.23 6.01
C VAL A 15 6.91 35.86 4.75
N ILE A 16 7.74 35.12 4.05
CA ILE A 16 8.21 35.49 2.72
C ILE A 16 7.04 35.32 1.76
N ALA A 17 6.48 36.42 1.29
CA ALA A 17 5.46 36.45 0.24
C ALA A 17 6.09 36.07 -1.10
N GLY A 18 6.15 34.79 -1.39
CA GLY A 18 6.44 34.26 -2.73
C GLY A 18 5.12 34.06 -3.47
N ILE A 19 4.99 34.66 -4.64
CA ILE A 19 3.86 34.43 -5.57
C ILE A 19 3.95 32.98 -6.04
N TRP A 20 3.18 32.07 -5.43
CA TRP A 20 3.10 30.69 -5.84
C TRP A 20 1.97 30.50 -6.85
N THR A 21 2.28 30.68 -8.15
CA THR A 21 1.52 30.07 -9.24
C THR A 21 2.16 28.71 -9.54
N GLN A 22 2.08 27.78 -8.65
CA GLN A 22 2.47 26.41 -8.96
C GLN A 22 1.25 25.51 -8.77
N LYS A 23 0.82 24.89 -9.89
CA LYS A 23 0.18 23.59 -9.79
C LYS A 23 1.05 22.76 -8.84
N PRO A 24 0.46 21.92 -7.96
CA PRO A 24 1.27 21.12 -7.07
C PRO A 24 2.33 20.43 -7.92
N VAL A 25 3.60 20.75 -7.65
CA VAL A 25 4.70 19.95 -8.18
C VAL A 25 4.37 18.57 -7.68
N THR A 26 4.13 17.65 -8.60
CA THR A 26 4.17 16.24 -8.29
C THR A 26 5.55 16.02 -7.67
N ALA A 27 5.63 16.03 -6.34
CA ALA A 27 6.77 15.44 -5.70
C ALA A 27 6.82 14.04 -6.31
N LYS A 28 7.86 13.74 -7.08
CA LYS A 28 8.12 12.38 -7.51
C LYS A 28 8.14 11.58 -6.22
N ALA A 29 7.09 10.78 -6.00
CA ALA A 29 7.08 9.85 -4.90
C ALA A 29 8.40 9.08 -4.98
N ALA A 30 9.04 8.81 -3.86
CA ALA A 30 10.09 7.81 -3.82
C ALA A 30 9.54 6.60 -4.58
N ASP A 31 10.34 5.99 -5.45
CA ASP A 31 9.84 4.88 -6.28
C ASP A 31 9.13 3.88 -5.36
N ASP A 32 7.87 3.55 -5.67
CA ASP A 32 7.05 2.64 -4.86
C ASP A 32 7.79 1.32 -4.64
N PHE A 33 7.68 0.76 -3.46
CA PHE A 33 8.14 -0.61 -3.19
C PHE A 33 7.15 -1.58 -3.83
N VAL A 34 7.57 -2.21 -4.91
CA VAL A 34 6.70 -3.09 -5.71
C VAL A 34 6.71 -4.50 -5.15
N ILE A 35 5.54 -4.98 -4.74
CA ILE A 35 5.31 -6.36 -4.30
C ILE A 35 4.48 -7.08 -5.37
N VAL A 36 4.93 -8.26 -5.78
CA VAL A 36 4.13 -9.15 -6.62
C VAL A 36 3.67 -10.32 -5.78
N LEU A 37 2.36 -10.43 -5.62
CA LEU A 37 1.69 -11.59 -5.04
C LEU A 37 1.33 -12.56 -6.17
N ASP A 38 1.60 -13.82 -5.96
CA ASP A 38 1.33 -14.89 -6.89
C ASP A 38 0.32 -15.87 -6.25
N PRO A 39 -0.99 -15.75 -6.58
CA PRO A 39 -1.92 -16.79 -6.18
C PRO A 39 -1.49 -18.11 -6.82
N GLY A 40 -1.03 -19.07 -6.02
CA GLY A 40 -0.53 -20.35 -6.53
C GLY A 40 -1.58 -21.09 -7.34
N HIS A 41 -1.15 -21.77 -8.41
CA HIS A 41 -2.05 -22.45 -9.35
C HIS A 41 -2.99 -21.50 -10.14
N ASP A 42 -3.89 -22.07 -10.93
CA ASP A 42 -4.93 -21.40 -11.70
C ASP A 42 -5.93 -22.45 -12.23
N ALA A 43 -6.99 -22.04 -12.92
CA ALA A 43 -8.03 -22.94 -13.43
C ALA A 43 -7.52 -23.95 -14.49
N THR A 44 -6.37 -23.65 -15.12
CA THR A 44 -5.72 -24.53 -16.10
C THR A 44 -4.70 -25.45 -15.43
N HIS A 45 -3.90 -24.90 -14.51
CA HIS A 45 -2.84 -25.61 -13.76
C HIS A 45 -3.28 -25.76 -12.31
N VAL A 46 -4.27 -26.62 -12.12
CA VAL A 46 -4.98 -26.78 -10.84
C VAL A 46 -4.08 -27.27 -9.71
N GLY A 47 -4.36 -26.83 -8.49
CA GLY A 47 -3.72 -27.25 -7.27
C GLY A 47 -4.37 -28.47 -6.60
N ALA A 48 -4.06 -28.66 -5.34
CA ALA A 48 -4.59 -29.75 -4.51
C ALA A 48 -6.11 -29.64 -4.30
N ARG A 49 -6.70 -30.77 -3.95
CA ARG A 49 -8.13 -30.94 -3.65
C ARG A 49 -8.30 -31.66 -2.33
N GLY A 50 -9.24 -31.20 -1.49
CA GLY A 50 -9.60 -31.83 -0.23
C GLY A 50 -10.87 -31.27 0.34
N TYR A 51 -11.71 -32.09 0.94
CA TYR A 51 -12.95 -31.68 1.63
C TYR A 51 -13.89 -30.78 0.81
N GLY A 52 -13.89 -30.94 -0.52
CA GLY A 52 -14.69 -30.11 -1.44
C GLY A 52 -14.04 -28.77 -1.80
N LEU A 53 -12.87 -28.48 -1.25
CA LEU A 53 -12.11 -27.24 -1.51
C LEU A 53 -11.16 -27.42 -2.70
N LYS A 54 -10.77 -26.29 -3.29
CA LYS A 54 -9.83 -26.20 -4.41
C LYS A 54 -8.75 -25.17 -4.09
N GLU A 55 -7.51 -25.60 -4.13
CA GLU A 55 -6.37 -24.79 -3.72
C GLU A 55 -6.28 -23.47 -4.49
N GLU A 56 -6.44 -23.46 -5.81
CA GLU A 56 -6.37 -22.26 -6.63
C GLU A 56 -7.46 -21.23 -6.29
N GLU A 57 -8.65 -21.66 -5.83
CA GLU A 57 -9.72 -20.77 -5.39
C GLU A 57 -9.39 -20.13 -4.02
N LEU A 58 -8.78 -20.90 -3.12
CA LEU A 58 -8.35 -20.45 -1.80
C LEU A 58 -7.19 -19.46 -1.91
N ASN A 59 -6.17 -19.82 -2.68
CA ASN A 59 -4.99 -18.98 -2.91
C ASN A 59 -5.35 -17.62 -3.48
N MET A 60 -6.31 -17.57 -4.41
CA MET A 60 -6.80 -16.31 -4.96
C MET A 60 -7.46 -15.42 -3.89
N LYS A 61 -8.30 -16.00 -3.02
CA LYS A 61 -8.96 -15.24 -1.94
C LYS A 61 -7.95 -14.67 -0.94
N ILE A 62 -6.97 -15.48 -0.54
CA ILE A 62 -5.88 -15.06 0.35
C ILE A 62 -5.08 -13.93 -0.30
N ALA A 63 -4.70 -14.08 -1.58
CA ALA A 63 -3.93 -13.07 -2.30
C ALA A 63 -4.66 -11.74 -2.46
N LEU A 64 -5.96 -11.78 -2.73
CA LEU A 64 -6.78 -10.56 -2.81
C LEU A 64 -6.87 -9.84 -1.46
N SER A 65 -6.98 -10.58 -0.35
CA SER A 65 -6.97 -10.01 0.99
C SER A 65 -5.61 -9.42 1.36
N CYS A 66 -4.52 -10.15 1.07
CA CYS A 66 -3.15 -9.66 1.27
C CYS A 66 -2.88 -8.38 0.47
N LYS A 67 -3.29 -8.35 -0.80
CA LYS A 67 -3.20 -7.15 -1.64
C LYS A 67 -3.95 -5.98 -1.03
N ALA A 68 -5.21 -6.17 -0.64
CA ALA A 68 -6.04 -5.11 -0.07
C ALA A 68 -5.44 -4.53 1.21
N GLU A 69 -4.83 -5.37 2.07
CA GLU A 69 -4.17 -4.91 3.30
C GLU A 69 -2.84 -4.20 3.00
N LEU A 70 -1.99 -4.74 2.10
CA LEU A 70 -0.72 -4.11 1.71
C LEU A 70 -0.92 -2.75 1.05
N GLU A 71 -1.99 -2.56 0.30
CA GLU A 71 -2.30 -1.27 -0.34
C GLU A 71 -2.72 -0.17 0.64
N LYS A 72 -2.90 -0.48 1.93
CA LYS A 72 -3.08 0.51 3.00
C LYS A 72 -1.78 1.17 3.45
N TYR A 73 -0.62 0.62 3.09
CA TYR A 73 0.69 1.16 3.46
C TYR A 73 1.18 2.18 2.43
N ASP A 74 1.85 3.23 2.93
CA ASP A 74 2.38 4.31 2.10
C ASP A 74 3.61 3.83 1.30
N GLY A 75 3.71 4.23 0.03
CA GLY A 75 4.80 3.84 -0.86
C GLY A 75 4.81 2.36 -1.25
N VAL A 76 3.73 1.59 -1.01
CA VAL A 76 3.60 0.19 -1.40
C VAL A 76 2.67 0.07 -2.62
N LYS A 77 3.13 -0.67 -3.63
CA LYS A 77 2.37 -0.99 -4.84
C LYS A 77 2.31 -2.49 -5.05
N VAL A 78 1.11 -3.04 -5.23
CA VAL A 78 0.91 -4.48 -5.29
C VAL A 78 0.34 -4.91 -6.65
N TYR A 79 1.01 -5.85 -7.30
CA TYR A 79 0.52 -6.54 -8.49
C TYR A 79 0.23 -8.01 -8.17
N LEU A 80 -0.68 -8.59 -8.94
CA LEU A 80 -0.94 -10.03 -8.95
C LEU A 80 -0.37 -10.61 -10.25
N THR A 81 0.20 -11.82 -10.20
CA THR A 81 0.65 -12.54 -11.41
C THR A 81 -0.51 -12.82 -12.36
N HIS A 82 -1.69 -13.07 -11.81
CA HIS A 82 -2.97 -13.12 -12.52
C HIS A 82 -4.09 -12.57 -11.61
N PRO A 83 -4.95 -11.69 -12.12
CA PRO A 83 -5.95 -10.98 -11.30
C PRO A 83 -7.23 -11.78 -11.07
N THR A 84 -7.40 -12.90 -11.77
CA THR A 84 -8.54 -13.83 -11.65
C THR A 84 -8.00 -15.26 -11.57
N ILE A 85 -8.89 -16.22 -11.31
CA ILE A 85 -8.53 -17.65 -11.29
C ILE A 85 -8.02 -18.18 -12.65
N ASP A 86 -8.24 -17.44 -13.74
CA ASP A 86 -7.82 -17.87 -15.06
C ASP A 86 -6.30 -17.75 -15.23
N CYS A 87 -5.72 -18.66 -15.99
CA CYS A 87 -4.30 -18.62 -16.31
C CYS A 87 -3.96 -17.36 -17.14
N GLY A 88 -2.97 -16.59 -16.67
CA GLY A 88 -2.46 -15.42 -17.38
C GLY A 88 -1.78 -15.76 -18.72
N LEU A 89 -1.44 -17.06 -18.96
CA LEU A 89 -0.82 -17.60 -20.18
C LEU A 89 -1.59 -18.82 -20.70
N PRO A 90 -2.77 -18.61 -21.31
CA PRO A 90 -3.58 -19.72 -21.84
C PRO A 90 -2.81 -20.55 -22.86
N GLY A 91 -2.90 -21.90 -22.73
CA GLY A 91 -2.25 -22.85 -23.63
C GLY A 91 -0.77 -23.11 -23.33
N SER A 92 -0.19 -22.50 -22.31
CA SER A 92 1.15 -22.84 -21.82
C SER A 92 1.17 -24.17 -21.08
N SER A 93 2.32 -24.85 -21.07
CA SER A 93 2.57 -25.97 -20.15
C SER A 93 2.70 -25.46 -18.73
N THR A 94 2.52 -26.34 -17.72
CA THR A 94 2.75 -26.01 -16.31
C THR A 94 4.14 -25.41 -16.09
N ARG A 95 5.16 -25.96 -16.76
CA ARG A 95 6.54 -25.44 -16.68
C ARG A 95 6.63 -23.99 -17.19
N GLU A 96 6.09 -23.69 -18.38
CA GLU A 96 6.11 -22.36 -18.95
C GLU A 96 5.35 -21.37 -18.08
N CYS A 97 4.18 -21.74 -17.56
CA CYS A 97 3.41 -20.93 -16.64
C CYS A 97 4.22 -20.59 -15.37
N LEU A 98 4.84 -21.59 -14.71
CA LEU A 98 5.64 -21.39 -13.51
C LEU A 98 6.84 -20.44 -13.72
N TYR A 99 7.54 -20.53 -14.85
CA TYR A 99 8.68 -19.66 -15.13
C TYR A 99 8.27 -18.25 -15.53
N SER A 100 7.12 -18.08 -16.16
CA SER A 100 6.62 -16.77 -16.56
C SER A 100 6.23 -15.88 -15.39
N ARG A 101 5.86 -16.44 -14.23
CA ARG A 101 5.40 -15.70 -13.06
C ARG A 101 6.50 -14.81 -12.45
N PRO A 102 7.73 -15.29 -12.16
CA PRO A 102 8.83 -14.42 -11.75
C PRO A 102 9.29 -13.46 -12.87
N ASP A 103 9.15 -13.82 -14.14
CA ASP A 103 9.49 -12.95 -15.26
C ASP A 103 8.49 -11.78 -15.38
N TYR A 104 7.21 -12.03 -15.14
CA TYR A 104 6.21 -10.98 -14.99
C TYR A 104 6.58 -10.04 -13.83
N ALA A 105 6.95 -10.59 -12.67
CA ALA A 105 7.37 -9.80 -11.52
C ALA A 105 8.54 -8.88 -11.87
N LYS A 106 9.55 -9.39 -12.59
CA LYS A 106 10.65 -8.58 -13.11
C LYS A 106 10.16 -7.46 -14.02
N SER A 107 9.22 -7.76 -14.92
CA SER A 107 8.72 -6.79 -15.91
C SER A 107 8.00 -5.59 -15.29
N VAL A 108 7.41 -5.75 -14.10
CA VAL A 108 6.76 -4.69 -13.34
C VAL A 108 7.67 -4.05 -12.28
N GLY A 109 8.94 -4.44 -12.22
CA GLY A 109 9.94 -3.89 -11.31
C GLY A 109 9.80 -4.35 -9.86
N ALA A 110 9.44 -5.62 -9.65
CA ALA A 110 9.26 -6.17 -8.31
C ALA A 110 10.51 -6.04 -7.43
N SER A 111 10.30 -5.62 -6.19
CA SER A 111 11.26 -5.68 -5.09
C SER A 111 11.09 -6.96 -4.25
N LEU A 112 9.88 -7.51 -4.23
CA LEU A 112 9.51 -8.73 -3.52
C LEU A 112 8.50 -9.54 -4.33
N TYR A 113 8.64 -10.86 -4.29
CA TYR A 113 7.68 -11.82 -4.85
C TYR A 113 7.23 -12.80 -3.77
N VAL A 114 5.92 -12.98 -3.59
CA VAL A 114 5.35 -13.91 -2.62
C VAL A 114 4.30 -14.78 -3.29
N SER A 115 4.56 -16.08 -3.38
CA SER A 115 3.63 -17.09 -3.88
C SER A 115 2.81 -17.67 -2.72
N LEU A 116 1.49 -17.63 -2.86
CA LEU A 116 0.53 -17.99 -1.81
C LEU A 116 -0.14 -19.30 -2.17
N HIS A 117 -0.02 -20.29 -1.29
CA HIS A 117 -0.37 -21.67 -1.49
C HIS A 117 -1.09 -22.28 -0.29
N ASN A 118 -1.66 -23.44 -0.49
CA ASN A 118 -2.14 -24.35 0.56
C ASN A 118 -1.62 -25.75 0.27
N ASN A 119 -0.96 -26.32 1.24
CA ASN A 119 -0.26 -27.59 1.13
C ASN A 119 -1.20 -28.80 1.08
N ALA A 120 -0.67 -29.96 0.70
CA ALA A 120 -1.34 -31.24 0.79
C ALA A 120 -0.34 -32.32 1.22
N GLY A 121 -0.77 -33.26 2.07
CA GLY A 121 0.08 -34.34 2.56
C GLY A 121 -0.65 -35.21 3.57
N MET A 122 0.04 -36.23 4.13
CA MET A 122 -0.51 -37.12 5.12
C MET A 122 -0.61 -36.41 6.48
N ASP A 123 -1.80 -36.44 7.12
CA ASP A 123 -2.10 -36.06 8.52
C ASP A 123 -1.28 -34.89 9.10
N THR A 124 -0.91 -33.93 8.26
CA THR A 124 -0.12 -32.78 8.62
C THR A 124 -1.01 -31.57 8.70
N SER A 125 -0.75 -30.65 9.63
CA SER A 125 -1.56 -29.45 9.88
C SER A 125 -0.67 -28.25 10.16
N GLY A 126 -1.05 -27.08 9.70
CA GLY A 126 -0.38 -25.81 9.97
C GLY A 126 0.30 -25.20 8.75
N HIS A 127 0.98 -24.05 8.97
CA HIS A 127 1.63 -23.30 7.91
C HIS A 127 3.15 -23.56 7.85
N GLU A 128 3.71 -23.38 6.66
CA GLU A 128 5.15 -23.40 6.38
C GLU A 128 5.51 -22.23 5.46
N VAL A 129 6.70 -21.64 5.63
CA VAL A 129 7.17 -20.61 4.70
C VAL A 129 8.51 -21.03 4.10
N TYR A 130 8.57 -21.10 2.77
CA TYR A 130 9.80 -21.41 2.04
C TYR A 130 10.45 -20.14 1.53
N TYR A 131 11.79 -20.06 1.72
CA TYR A 131 12.62 -18.91 1.35
C TYR A 131 13.88 -19.37 0.57
N PRO A 132 14.62 -18.47 -0.10
CA PRO A 132 15.78 -18.83 -0.90
C PRO A 132 16.88 -19.53 -0.10
N ASN A 133 17.51 -20.58 -0.67
CA ASN A 133 18.71 -21.20 -0.09
C ASN A 133 19.91 -20.22 -0.08
N ALA A 134 21.01 -20.60 0.57
CA ALA A 134 22.19 -19.73 0.72
C ALA A 134 23.10 -19.67 -0.53
N ASN A 135 22.78 -20.40 -1.60
CA ASN A 135 23.60 -20.45 -2.81
C ASN A 135 23.35 -19.26 -3.75
N TYR A 136 24.31 -18.91 -4.59
CA TYR A 136 24.25 -17.89 -5.64
C TYR A 136 24.15 -16.44 -5.11
N ILE A 137 23.16 -16.09 -4.30
CA ILE A 137 22.99 -14.79 -3.65
C ILE A 137 22.70 -15.04 -2.16
N PRO A 138 23.75 -15.18 -1.31
CA PRO A 138 23.56 -15.51 0.11
C PRO A 138 22.77 -14.48 0.90
N GLU A 139 22.79 -13.22 0.49
CA GLU A 139 22.05 -12.14 1.12
C GLU A 139 20.55 -12.41 1.09
N PHE A 140 20.03 -12.97 -0.02
CA PHE A 140 18.61 -13.32 -0.14
C PHE A 140 18.17 -14.47 0.78
N ASN A 141 19.11 -15.31 1.22
CA ASN A 141 18.83 -16.31 2.24
C ASN A 141 18.62 -15.65 3.61
N VAL A 142 19.51 -14.73 4.00
CA VAL A 142 19.45 -14.05 5.30
C VAL A 142 18.20 -13.18 5.40
N GLU A 143 17.98 -12.35 4.40
CA GLU A 143 16.80 -11.47 4.34
C GLU A 143 15.51 -12.26 4.19
N GLY A 144 15.50 -13.29 3.34
CA GLY A 144 14.36 -14.17 3.12
C GLY A 144 13.96 -14.95 4.36
N ALA A 145 14.93 -15.41 5.16
CA ALA A 145 14.66 -16.09 6.43
C ALA A 145 13.98 -15.13 7.43
N ALA A 146 14.49 -13.91 7.56
CA ALA A 146 13.92 -12.91 8.48
C ALA A 146 12.49 -12.51 8.07
N LEU A 147 12.27 -12.28 6.76
CA LEU A 147 10.93 -11.99 6.22
C LEU A 147 9.97 -13.18 6.40
N ALA A 148 10.43 -14.40 6.09
CA ALA A 148 9.65 -15.62 6.28
C ALA A 148 9.23 -15.82 7.75
N GLN A 149 10.11 -15.48 8.69
CA GLN A 149 9.79 -15.55 10.12
C GLN A 149 8.72 -14.52 10.51
N CYS A 150 8.82 -13.27 10.04
CA CYS A 150 7.78 -12.26 10.31
C CYS A 150 6.41 -12.72 9.81
N ILE A 151 6.33 -13.32 8.61
CA ILE A 151 5.07 -13.86 8.06
C ILE A 151 4.57 -15.04 8.92
N SER A 152 5.47 -15.98 9.26
CA SER A 152 5.14 -17.15 10.09
C SER A 152 4.61 -16.75 11.47
N ASP A 153 5.22 -15.75 12.11
CA ASP A 153 4.76 -15.23 13.40
C ASP A 153 3.32 -14.67 13.32
N LYS A 154 2.99 -13.93 12.24
CA LYS A 154 1.63 -13.39 12.05
C LYS A 154 0.58 -14.46 11.76
N LEU A 155 0.95 -15.51 11.03
CA LEU A 155 0.07 -16.65 10.81
C LEU A 155 -0.16 -17.42 12.12
N SER A 156 0.86 -17.52 12.97
CA SER A 156 0.74 -18.08 14.33
C SER A 156 -0.18 -17.25 15.23
N ASP A 157 -0.09 -15.92 15.16
CA ASP A 157 -0.93 -14.99 15.93
C ASP A 157 -2.43 -15.17 15.66
N ILE A 158 -2.81 -15.60 14.46
CA ILE A 158 -4.22 -15.92 14.10
C ILE A 158 -4.60 -17.38 14.40
N GLY A 159 -3.73 -18.14 15.06
CA GLY A 159 -4.01 -19.47 15.56
C GLY A 159 -3.70 -20.62 14.61
N ILE A 160 -2.97 -20.39 13.52
CA ILE A 160 -2.51 -21.46 12.63
C ILE A 160 -1.23 -22.07 13.21
N ASN A 161 -1.17 -23.40 13.27
CA ASN A 161 -0.02 -24.10 13.84
C ASN A 161 1.24 -23.85 13.00
N ASP A 162 2.32 -23.41 13.65
CA ASP A 162 3.62 -23.17 13.02
C ASP A 162 4.38 -24.48 12.78
N ARG A 163 4.82 -24.67 11.56
CA ARG A 163 5.68 -25.80 11.13
C ARG A 163 7.08 -25.33 10.74
N GLY A 164 7.34 -24.05 10.82
CA GLY A 164 8.64 -23.43 10.60
C GLY A 164 8.85 -22.85 9.22
N ILE A 165 10.02 -22.24 9.09
CA ILE A 165 10.51 -21.67 7.83
C ILE A 165 11.58 -22.60 7.24
N HIS A 166 11.61 -22.74 5.91
CA HIS A 166 12.41 -23.77 5.25
C HIS A 166 13.09 -23.25 3.98
N THR A 167 14.25 -23.85 3.69
CA THR A 167 14.84 -23.86 2.36
C THR A 167 14.74 -25.26 1.77
N ARG A 168 14.73 -25.34 0.44
CA ARG A 168 14.77 -26.63 -0.24
C ARG A 168 15.62 -26.56 -1.49
N ASP A 169 16.69 -27.37 -1.50
CA ASP A 169 17.57 -27.51 -2.66
C ASP A 169 16.93 -28.39 -3.73
N SER A 170 17.26 -28.14 -5.00
CA SER A 170 16.94 -28.99 -6.13
C SER A 170 17.53 -30.39 -5.95
N ASN A 171 17.04 -31.37 -6.72
CA ASN A 171 17.47 -32.76 -6.63
C ASN A 171 18.94 -32.97 -7.03
N GLY A 172 19.57 -32.00 -7.73
CA GLY A 172 20.94 -32.08 -8.20
C GLY A 172 21.13 -33.07 -9.35
N ASP A 173 20.08 -33.37 -10.11
CA ASP A 173 20.21 -34.10 -11.36
C ASP A 173 21.00 -33.23 -12.35
N GLU A 174 22.14 -33.74 -12.82
CA GLU A 174 23.05 -33.04 -13.74
C GLU A 174 22.43 -32.81 -15.12
N VAL A 175 21.43 -33.59 -15.50
CA VAL A 175 20.75 -33.49 -16.81
C VAL A 175 19.78 -32.32 -16.90
N ASP A 176 19.21 -31.87 -15.77
CA ASP A 176 18.32 -30.69 -15.74
C ASP A 176 19.11 -29.45 -15.34
N GLU A 177 19.48 -28.65 -16.32
CA GLU A 177 20.19 -27.36 -16.12
C GLU A 177 19.48 -26.41 -15.15
N THR A 178 18.18 -26.59 -14.93
CA THR A 178 17.41 -25.76 -13.97
C THR A 178 17.70 -26.10 -12.52
N ASN A 179 18.36 -27.22 -12.24
CA ASN A 179 18.80 -27.61 -10.92
C ASN A 179 20.04 -26.85 -10.42
N TRP A 180 20.65 -26.04 -11.29
CA TRP A 180 21.89 -25.31 -11.00
C TRP A 180 21.75 -23.81 -11.26
N TYR A 181 22.47 -23.02 -10.47
CA TYR A 181 22.67 -21.62 -10.74
C TYR A 181 23.86 -21.41 -11.70
N ASN A 182 24.00 -20.19 -12.24
CA ASN A 182 25.03 -19.87 -13.21
C ASN A 182 26.47 -19.98 -12.66
N ASP A 183 26.62 -19.94 -11.34
CA ASP A 183 27.90 -20.15 -10.63
C ASP A 183 28.24 -21.62 -10.37
N GLY A 184 27.38 -22.55 -10.82
CA GLY A 184 27.50 -23.98 -10.62
C GLY A 184 27.02 -24.46 -9.25
N SER A 185 26.48 -23.60 -8.42
CA SER A 185 25.88 -24.01 -7.15
C SER A 185 24.46 -24.58 -7.32
N ARG A 186 24.02 -25.37 -6.35
CA ARG A 186 22.70 -26.00 -6.37
C ARG A 186 21.58 -24.99 -6.26
N ALA A 187 20.63 -25.02 -7.19
CA ALA A 187 19.52 -24.09 -7.23
C ALA A 187 18.44 -24.43 -6.19
N ASP A 188 17.57 -23.46 -5.91
CA ASP A 188 16.36 -23.69 -5.14
C ASP A 188 15.42 -24.67 -5.86
N TYR A 189 14.77 -25.54 -5.12
CA TYR A 189 13.85 -26.54 -5.65
C TYR A 189 12.66 -25.93 -6.38
N TYR A 190 12.04 -24.91 -5.75
CA TYR A 190 10.85 -24.28 -6.28
C TYR A 190 11.20 -23.30 -7.41
N ALA A 191 10.54 -23.50 -8.56
CA ALA A 191 10.80 -22.72 -9.78
C ALA A 191 10.60 -21.23 -9.57
N VAL A 192 9.58 -20.83 -8.80
CA VAL A 192 9.26 -19.42 -8.53
C VAL A 192 10.30 -18.76 -7.61
N ILE A 193 10.82 -19.44 -6.59
CA ILE A 193 11.91 -18.95 -5.74
C ILE A 193 13.19 -18.81 -6.56
N ARG A 194 13.54 -19.86 -7.32
CA ARG A 194 14.72 -19.87 -8.20
C ARG A 194 14.65 -18.77 -9.26
N GLY A 195 13.48 -18.58 -9.89
CA GLY A 195 13.24 -17.56 -10.90
C GLY A 195 13.34 -16.15 -10.32
N SER A 196 12.73 -15.90 -9.16
CA SER A 196 12.83 -14.62 -8.44
C SER A 196 14.27 -14.27 -8.12
N LYS A 197 15.04 -15.22 -7.58
CA LYS A 197 16.45 -15.05 -7.25
C LYS A 197 17.31 -14.74 -8.48
N LYS A 198 17.09 -15.45 -9.60
CA LYS A 198 17.75 -15.17 -10.88
C LYS A 198 17.39 -13.79 -11.44
N ASN A 199 16.20 -13.30 -11.16
CA ASN A 199 15.70 -11.98 -11.57
C ASN A 199 16.13 -10.85 -10.64
N GLY A 200 16.77 -11.14 -9.49
CA GLY A 200 17.39 -10.16 -8.62
C GLY A 200 16.51 -9.64 -7.48
N PHE A 201 15.51 -10.40 -7.07
CA PHE A 201 14.65 -10.10 -5.91
C PHE A 201 14.32 -11.35 -5.09
N ILE A 202 13.94 -11.16 -3.83
CA ILE A 202 13.53 -12.25 -2.94
C ILE A 202 12.20 -12.83 -3.42
N GLY A 203 12.13 -14.17 -3.49
CA GLY A 203 10.89 -14.90 -3.71
C GLY A 203 10.60 -15.84 -2.53
N LEU A 204 9.38 -15.79 -2.01
CA LEU A 204 8.89 -16.71 -0.97
C LEU A 204 7.73 -17.54 -1.49
N ILE A 205 7.49 -18.68 -0.82
CA ILE A 205 6.23 -19.43 -0.90
C ILE A 205 5.68 -19.54 0.51
N VAL A 206 4.41 -19.15 0.70
CA VAL A 206 3.66 -19.32 1.94
C VAL A 206 2.66 -20.43 1.74
N GLU A 207 2.79 -21.51 2.49
CA GLU A 207 1.86 -22.63 2.56
C GLU A 207 1.03 -22.47 3.83
N HIS A 208 -0.20 -21.95 3.70
CA HIS A 208 -0.99 -21.49 4.86
C HIS A 208 -1.53 -22.63 5.71
N ALA A 209 -1.96 -23.71 5.08
CA ALA A 209 -2.58 -24.84 5.76
C ALA A 209 -2.59 -26.07 4.84
N TYR A 210 -2.96 -27.23 5.39
CA TYR A 210 -3.04 -28.48 4.62
C TYR A 210 -4.49 -28.76 4.20
N ILE A 211 -4.80 -28.58 2.92
CA ILE A 211 -6.14 -28.84 2.36
C ILE A 211 -6.59 -30.32 2.56
N SER A 212 -5.66 -31.24 2.79
CA SER A 212 -5.89 -32.65 3.05
C SER A 212 -6.15 -32.98 4.53
N ASN A 213 -5.97 -32.03 5.45
CA ASN A 213 -6.24 -32.20 6.88
C ASN A 213 -7.65 -31.68 7.23
N ALA A 214 -8.41 -32.43 8.01
CA ALA A 214 -9.81 -32.06 8.33
C ALA A 214 -9.94 -30.75 9.13
N ASN A 215 -9.01 -30.50 10.08
CA ASN A 215 -9.02 -29.27 10.88
C ASN A 215 -8.64 -28.06 10.03
N ASP A 216 -7.57 -28.19 9.25
CA ASP A 216 -7.11 -27.13 8.34
C ASP A 216 -8.14 -26.85 7.25
N ALA A 217 -8.76 -27.89 6.68
CA ALA A 217 -9.83 -27.73 5.71
C ALA A 217 -11.05 -26.99 6.28
N SER A 218 -11.33 -27.15 7.58
CA SER A 218 -12.38 -26.36 8.25
C SER A 218 -12.02 -24.87 8.34
N LEU A 219 -10.72 -24.55 8.59
CA LEU A 219 -10.23 -23.16 8.57
C LEU A 219 -10.27 -22.59 7.14
N LEU A 220 -9.80 -23.37 6.15
CA LEU A 220 -9.79 -22.99 4.74
C LEU A 220 -11.19 -22.85 4.13
N GLY A 221 -12.20 -23.45 4.73
CA GLY A 221 -13.62 -23.31 4.34
C GLY A 221 -14.29 -22.04 4.86
N ASP A 222 -13.64 -21.27 5.72
CA ASP A 222 -14.15 -20.01 6.27
C ASP A 222 -13.51 -18.81 5.54
N ASP A 223 -14.33 -18.06 4.81
CA ASP A 223 -13.87 -16.86 4.07
C ASP A 223 -13.26 -15.79 4.99
N ASN A 224 -13.70 -15.69 6.25
CA ASN A 224 -13.07 -14.77 7.21
C ASN A 224 -11.66 -15.22 7.58
N MET A 225 -11.46 -16.53 7.74
CA MET A 225 -10.11 -17.07 8.03
C MET A 225 -9.18 -16.87 6.82
N LEU A 226 -9.65 -17.08 5.59
CA LEU A 226 -8.86 -16.79 4.39
C LEU A 226 -8.48 -15.30 4.31
N ALA A 227 -9.40 -14.41 4.70
CA ALA A 227 -9.10 -12.99 4.77
C ALA A 227 -8.06 -12.68 5.86
N LEU A 228 -8.14 -13.28 7.03
CA LEU A 228 -7.15 -13.14 8.11
C LEU A 228 -5.78 -13.68 7.71
N MET A 229 -5.70 -14.80 6.97
CA MET A 229 -4.45 -15.32 6.43
C MET A 229 -3.76 -14.29 5.52
N GLY A 230 -4.49 -13.72 4.56
CA GLY A 230 -3.93 -12.69 3.69
C GLY A 230 -3.52 -11.41 4.43
N GLN A 231 -4.28 -11.00 5.45
CA GLN A 231 -3.89 -9.88 6.32
C GLN A 231 -2.63 -10.19 7.13
N ALA A 232 -2.49 -11.42 7.64
CA ALA A 232 -1.30 -11.87 8.36
C ALA A 232 -0.05 -11.80 7.49
N ASP A 233 -0.12 -12.28 6.23
CA ASP A 233 0.97 -12.15 5.26
C ASP A 233 1.36 -10.68 5.07
N ALA A 234 0.38 -9.81 4.86
CA ALA A 234 0.59 -8.38 4.67
C ALA A 234 1.25 -7.73 5.89
N HIS A 235 0.81 -8.07 7.10
CA HIS A 235 1.36 -7.56 8.35
C HIS A 235 2.80 -8.05 8.57
N GLY A 236 3.10 -9.31 8.27
CA GLY A 236 4.47 -9.84 8.35
C GLY A 236 5.42 -9.13 7.38
N ILE A 237 4.99 -8.92 6.14
CA ILE A 237 5.74 -8.15 5.14
C ILE A 237 5.94 -6.71 5.61
N ALA A 238 4.88 -6.04 6.07
CA ALA A 238 4.95 -4.66 6.52
C ALA A 238 5.85 -4.48 7.75
N GLU A 239 5.81 -5.41 8.70
CA GLU A 239 6.69 -5.41 9.87
C GLU A 239 8.15 -5.54 9.46
N TYR A 240 8.48 -6.51 8.59
CA TYR A 240 9.85 -6.71 8.14
C TYR A 240 10.45 -5.48 7.44
N TYR A 241 9.70 -4.85 6.53
CA TYR A 241 10.17 -3.68 5.80
C TYR A 241 9.96 -2.36 6.54
N GLY A 242 9.24 -2.35 7.65
CA GLY A 242 8.93 -1.15 8.43
C GLY A 242 7.99 -0.19 7.71
N PHE A 243 7.04 -0.71 6.91
CA PHE A 243 6.07 0.12 6.21
C PHE A 243 5.11 0.79 7.19
N ALA A 244 4.81 2.07 6.94
CA ALA A 244 3.82 2.83 7.69
C ALA A 244 2.48 2.89 6.93
N LYS A 245 1.38 2.73 7.65
CA LYS A 245 0.04 2.92 7.05
C LYS A 245 -0.16 4.37 6.61
N LYS A 246 -0.92 4.57 5.53
CA LYS A 246 -1.28 5.89 5.00
C LYS A 246 -2.03 6.71 6.04
N ASN A 247 -1.54 7.92 6.35
CA ASN A 247 -2.17 8.86 7.26
C ASN A 247 -2.06 10.29 6.73
N GLY A 248 -3.16 11.05 6.78
CA GLY A 248 -3.22 12.40 6.24
C GLY A 248 -3.47 12.44 4.73
N ILE A 249 -3.04 13.52 4.07
CA ILE A 249 -3.23 13.68 2.62
C ILE A 249 -2.07 13.00 1.88
N ILE A 250 -2.36 11.86 1.28
CA ILE A 250 -1.40 11.00 0.57
C ILE A 250 -1.79 10.88 -0.92
N TYR A 251 -0.79 10.89 -1.81
CA TYR A 251 -0.98 10.58 -3.23
C TYR A 251 -0.95 9.06 -3.43
N SER A 252 -2.06 8.51 -3.90
CA SER A 252 -2.21 7.07 -4.12
C SER A 252 -3.26 6.83 -5.20
N ASN A 253 -3.05 5.84 -6.07
CA ASN A 253 -3.96 5.52 -7.18
C ASN A 253 -4.29 6.76 -8.05
N ASP A 254 -3.24 7.51 -8.42
CA ASP A 254 -3.30 8.70 -9.27
C ASP A 254 -4.15 9.86 -8.71
N ARG A 255 -4.42 9.87 -7.39
CA ARG A 255 -5.19 10.92 -6.71
C ARG A 255 -4.61 11.24 -5.33
N TRP A 256 -4.80 12.49 -4.89
CA TRP A 256 -4.56 12.90 -3.50
C TRP A 256 -5.80 12.60 -2.67
N GLY A 257 -5.67 11.70 -1.67
CA GLY A 257 -6.75 11.31 -0.76
C GLY A 257 -6.40 11.54 0.69
N MET A 258 -7.44 11.76 1.52
CA MET A 258 -7.33 11.85 2.98
C MET A 258 -7.46 10.45 3.57
N TYR A 259 -6.42 9.98 4.25
CA TYR A 259 -6.35 8.65 4.83
C TYR A 259 -6.22 8.70 6.35
N ASN A 260 -6.74 7.69 7.00
CA ASN A 260 -6.54 7.42 8.42
C ASN A 260 -6.33 5.92 8.62
N ASP A 261 -5.20 5.52 9.20
CA ASP A 261 -4.79 4.12 9.38
C ASP A 261 -4.90 3.27 8.10
N GLY A 262 -4.52 3.87 6.96
CA GLY A 262 -4.56 3.25 5.65
C GLY A 262 -5.90 3.31 4.92
N GLU A 263 -6.98 3.71 5.60
CA GLU A 263 -8.32 3.78 5.02
C GLU A 263 -8.63 5.18 4.48
N LEU A 264 -9.15 5.24 3.25
CA LEU A 264 -9.63 6.49 2.67
C LEU A 264 -10.85 6.99 3.44
N GLN A 265 -10.79 8.24 3.90
CA GLN A 265 -11.89 8.90 4.61
C GLN A 265 -12.90 9.47 3.60
N SER A 266 -13.66 8.60 2.94
CA SER A 266 -14.55 8.96 1.81
C SER A 266 -15.70 9.92 2.17
N ASP A 267 -16.04 10.05 3.43
CA ASP A 267 -17.03 10.96 3.98
C ASP A 267 -16.45 12.30 4.48
N TYR A 268 -15.11 12.43 4.53
CA TYR A 268 -14.46 13.64 4.96
C TYR A 268 -14.65 14.78 3.96
N ASN A 269 -15.22 15.88 4.44
CA ASN A 269 -15.42 17.13 3.70
C ASN A 269 -14.99 18.32 4.56
N GLY A 270 -13.90 18.99 4.20
CA GLY A 270 -13.34 20.07 5.03
C GLY A 270 -12.04 20.59 4.49
N LEU A 271 -11.23 21.17 5.38
CA LEU A 271 -9.86 21.59 5.09
C LEU A 271 -8.88 20.66 5.82
N SER A 272 -7.81 20.28 5.14
CA SER A 272 -6.71 19.54 5.75
C SER A 272 -5.38 19.96 5.13
N SER A 273 -4.27 19.66 5.80
CA SER A 273 -2.95 20.09 5.36
C SER A 273 -1.97 18.93 5.21
N ASN A 274 -0.99 19.15 4.34
CA ASN A 274 0.23 18.35 4.25
C ASN A 274 1.44 19.30 4.08
N ASN A 275 2.60 18.74 3.80
CA ASN A 275 3.83 19.55 3.60
C ASN A 275 3.75 20.55 2.42
N ASN A 276 2.77 20.39 1.51
CA ASN A 276 2.60 21.25 0.34
C ASN A 276 1.58 22.36 0.57
N GLY A 277 0.84 22.37 1.68
CA GLY A 277 -0.13 23.40 2.02
C GLY A 277 -1.43 22.88 2.61
N TRP A 278 -2.45 23.76 2.62
CA TRP A 278 -3.80 23.46 3.05
C TRP A 278 -4.72 23.30 1.86
N TRP A 279 -5.55 22.28 1.89
CA TRP A 279 -6.35 21.83 0.76
C TRP A 279 -7.81 21.63 1.13
N LYS A 280 -8.69 21.97 0.19
CA LYS A 280 -10.10 21.57 0.26
C LYS A 280 -10.20 20.08 -0.08
N ILE A 281 -10.82 19.35 0.82
CA ILE A 281 -11.14 17.94 0.65
C ILE A 281 -12.64 17.81 0.41
N THR A 282 -13.03 17.05 -0.61
CA THR A 282 -14.40 16.70 -0.94
C THR A 282 -14.51 15.20 -1.13
N ASN A 283 -15.38 14.54 -0.36
CA ASN A 283 -15.56 13.08 -0.39
C ASN A 283 -14.22 12.31 -0.29
N GLY A 284 -13.38 12.75 0.65
CA GLY A 284 -12.08 12.13 0.93
C GLY A 284 -10.95 12.48 -0.03
N TYR A 285 -11.18 13.28 -1.08
CA TYR A 285 -10.14 13.63 -2.06
C TYR A 285 -9.90 15.14 -2.10
N VAL A 286 -8.66 15.53 -2.44
CA VAL A 286 -8.33 16.92 -2.72
C VAL A 286 -9.11 17.38 -3.95
N ASP A 287 -9.87 18.46 -3.78
CA ASP A 287 -10.75 19.02 -4.79
C ASP A 287 -10.06 20.21 -5.48
N PHE A 288 -9.26 19.94 -6.49
CA PHE A 288 -8.53 20.95 -7.25
C PHE A 288 -9.42 21.86 -8.11
N ASP A 289 -10.66 21.45 -8.37
CA ASP A 289 -11.62 22.25 -9.14
C ASP A 289 -12.37 23.26 -8.27
N TYR A 290 -12.28 23.12 -6.95
CA TYR A 290 -12.97 24.00 -6.03
C TYR A 290 -12.32 25.39 -5.94
N THR A 291 -13.13 26.42 -6.15
CA THR A 291 -12.77 27.82 -5.87
C THR A 291 -13.94 28.49 -5.16
N GLY A 292 -13.70 29.04 -3.96
CA GLY A 292 -14.77 29.66 -3.17
C GLY A 292 -14.38 29.89 -1.72
N ILE A 293 -15.38 30.22 -0.89
CA ILE A 293 -15.24 30.39 0.55
C ILE A 293 -15.72 29.10 1.23
N VAL A 294 -14.87 28.52 2.07
CA VAL A 294 -15.14 27.27 2.80
C VAL A 294 -15.20 27.57 4.29
N TYR A 295 -16.17 26.99 4.96
CA TYR A 295 -16.19 26.86 6.40
C TYR A 295 -15.61 25.50 6.81
N ASP A 296 -14.72 25.53 7.79
CA ASP A 296 -14.17 24.36 8.45
C ASP A 296 -14.37 24.50 9.95
N GLU A 297 -14.91 23.48 10.61
CA GLU A 297 -15.29 23.54 12.04
C GLU A 297 -14.12 23.88 12.97
N ASN A 298 -12.90 23.46 12.60
CA ASN A 298 -11.70 23.66 13.41
C ASN A 298 -10.92 24.92 13.03
N ASN A 299 -11.07 25.36 11.76
CA ASN A 299 -10.21 26.39 11.17
C ASN A 299 -10.96 27.66 10.76
N GLY A 300 -12.32 27.67 10.82
CA GLY A 300 -13.16 28.83 10.46
C GLY A 300 -13.35 28.99 8.95
N TRP A 301 -13.53 30.23 8.47
CA TRP A 301 -13.89 30.55 7.09
C TRP A 301 -12.67 30.99 6.27
N TRP A 302 -12.37 30.25 5.20
CA TRP A 302 -11.21 30.48 4.36
C TRP A 302 -11.54 30.62 2.89
N TYR A 303 -10.80 31.47 2.19
CA TYR A 303 -10.82 31.51 0.74
C TYR A 303 -9.90 30.45 0.15
N VAL A 304 -10.46 29.62 -0.71
CA VAL A 304 -9.79 28.55 -1.45
C VAL A 304 -9.84 28.87 -2.93
N LYS A 305 -8.75 28.64 -3.65
CA LYS A 305 -8.68 28.75 -5.11
C LYS A 305 -7.92 27.55 -5.65
N ASP A 306 -8.49 26.89 -6.68
CA ASP A 306 -7.92 25.69 -7.29
C ASP A 306 -7.56 24.64 -6.22
N GLY A 307 -8.46 24.42 -5.27
CA GLY A 307 -8.32 23.49 -4.15
C GLY A 307 -7.43 23.97 -3.00
N ALA A 308 -6.59 24.97 -3.18
CA ALA A 308 -5.63 25.44 -2.18
C ALA A 308 -6.15 26.66 -1.38
N VAL A 309 -5.92 26.65 -0.04
CA VAL A 309 -6.18 27.80 0.81
C VAL A 309 -5.23 28.95 0.46
N GLN A 310 -5.78 30.13 0.26
CA GLN A 310 -5.05 31.31 -0.21
C GLN A 310 -4.64 32.24 0.94
N PHE A 311 -3.69 31.86 1.79
CA PHE A 311 -3.29 32.62 2.99
C PHE A 311 -2.83 34.07 2.75
N GLY A 312 -2.40 34.43 1.54
CA GLY A 312 -1.98 35.79 1.22
C GLY A 312 -3.04 36.65 0.53
N TYR A 313 -4.24 36.10 0.28
CA TYR A 313 -5.26 36.80 -0.47
C TYR A 313 -5.93 37.90 0.38
N ASN A 314 -6.03 39.11 -0.22
CA ASN A 314 -6.73 40.27 0.37
C ASN A 314 -7.66 40.87 -0.67
N GLY A 315 -8.97 40.82 -0.45
CA GLY A 315 -9.95 41.31 -1.42
C GLY A 315 -11.39 41.02 -1.03
N LEU A 316 -12.27 41.00 -2.02
CA LEU A 316 -13.67 40.62 -1.86
C LEU A 316 -13.92 39.32 -2.61
N LYS A 317 -14.66 38.42 -2.02
CA LYS A 317 -15.17 37.21 -2.65
C LYS A 317 -16.63 36.99 -2.30
N TYR A 318 -17.34 36.36 -3.24
CA TYR A 318 -18.77 36.08 -3.14
C TYR A 318 -19.01 34.56 -2.87
N ASN A 319 -20.02 34.31 -2.04
CA ASN A 319 -20.63 32.98 -1.94
C ASN A 319 -22.17 33.12 -1.85
N GLU A 320 -22.88 32.03 -1.66
CA GLU A 320 -24.36 32.01 -1.54
C GLU A 320 -24.93 32.96 -0.46
N ASN A 321 -24.13 33.29 0.57
CA ASN A 321 -24.51 34.18 1.66
C ASN A 321 -24.16 35.65 1.41
N GLY A 322 -23.49 35.96 0.28
CA GLY A 322 -23.15 37.32 -0.12
C GLY A 322 -21.67 37.59 -0.34
N TRP A 323 -21.31 38.88 -0.32
CA TRP A 323 -19.93 39.36 -0.48
C TRP A 323 -19.23 39.45 0.86
N TRP A 324 -17.99 38.90 0.88
CA TRP A 324 -17.18 38.86 2.09
C TRP A 324 -15.82 39.50 1.87
N LYS A 325 -15.37 40.28 2.86
CA LYS A 325 -13.99 40.77 2.90
C LYS A 325 -13.09 39.62 3.34
N ILE A 326 -12.07 39.37 2.54
CA ILE A 326 -11.02 38.39 2.85
C ILE A 326 -9.77 39.17 3.23
N THR A 327 -9.18 38.86 4.39
CA THR A 327 -7.93 39.40 4.90
C THR A 327 -6.97 38.24 5.18
N ASN A 328 -5.83 38.20 4.46
CA ASN A 328 -4.86 37.13 4.57
C ASN A 328 -5.49 35.70 4.42
N GLY A 329 -6.42 35.58 3.45
CA GLY A 329 -7.11 34.32 3.15
C GLY A 329 -8.30 34.00 4.03
N TYR A 330 -8.49 34.67 5.16
CA TYR A 330 -9.57 34.44 6.12
C TYR A 330 -10.72 35.45 5.93
N VAL A 331 -11.97 35.02 6.15
CA VAL A 331 -13.13 35.92 6.13
C VAL A 331 -13.08 36.86 7.33
N ASP A 332 -12.96 38.15 7.06
CA ASP A 332 -12.83 39.20 8.07
C ASP A 332 -14.21 39.77 8.43
N PHE A 333 -14.81 39.25 9.49
CA PHE A 333 -16.14 39.66 9.97
C PHE A 333 -16.15 40.99 10.68
N GLU A 334 -14.99 41.52 11.08
CA GLU A 334 -14.84 42.77 11.81
C GLU A 334 -14.54 43.95 10.86
N TYR A 335 -14.29 43.66 9.57
CA TYR A 335 -13.86 44.67 8.62
C TYR A 335 -14.98 45.67 8.32
N THR A 336 -14.67 46.96 8.47
CA THR A 336 -15.51 48.07 8.00
C THR A 336 -14.65 49.00 7.19
N GLY A 337 -15.02 49.28 5.93
CA GLY A 337 -14.23 50.14 5.06
C GLY A 337 -14.42 49.87 3.58
N VAL A 338 -13.56 50.49 2.76
CA VAL A 338 -13.58 50.29 1.31
C VAL A 338 -12.66 49.12 0.93
N ALA A 339 -13.20 48.17 0.21
CA ALA A 339 -12.44 47.01 -0.28
C ALA A 339 -12.60 46.82 -1.80
N TYR A 340 -11.57 46.29 -2.43
CA TYR A 340 -11.53 46.03 -3.86
C TYR A 340 -11.78 44.56 -4.14
N GLY A 341 -12.69 44.24 -5.05
CA GLY A 341 -12.91 42.92 -5.62
C GLY A 341 -12.46 42.90 -7.07
N GLU A 342 -11.63 41.94 -7.45
CA GLU A 342 -11.07 41.80 -8.82
C GLU A 342 -12.16 41.79 -9.90
N GLU A 343 -13.30 41.16 -9.60
CA GLU A 343 -14.41 40.96 -10.54
C GLU A 343 -15.54 42.00 -10.35
N SER A 344 -15.55 42.74 -9.22
CA SER A 344 -16.67 43.56 -8.81
C SER A 344 -16.33 45.04 -8.56
N GLY A 345 -15.01 45.38 -8.56
CA GLY A 345 -14.54 46.73 -8.31
C GLY A 345 -14.53 47.13 -6.83
N TRP A 346 -14.70 48.44 -6.55
CA TRP A 346 -14.64 49.02 -5.20
C TRP A 346 -15.99 48.98 -4.49
N TRP A 347 -16.01 48.48 -3.27
CA TRP A 347 -17.20 48.37 -2.43
C TRP A 347 -16.93 48.86 -1.02
N TYR A 348 -17.97 49.45 -0.41
CA TYR A 348 -17.96 49.71 1.03
C TYR A 348 -18.57 48.52 1.77
N VAL A 349 -17.77 47.94 2.64
CA VAL A 349 -18.13 46.76 3.46
C VAL A 349 -18.38 47.26 4.89
N LYS A 350 -19.45 46.77 5.52
CA LYS A 350 -19.83 47.15 6.87
C LYS A 350 -20.24 45.90 7.67
#